data_71d2698bcfd77ca24407a9faed2d4a1d
#
_entry.id   71d2698bcfd77ca24407a9faed2d4a1d
#
_cell.length_a   1.000
_cell.length_b   1.000
_cell.length_c   1.000
_cell.angle_alpha   90.00
_cell.angle_beta   90.00
_cell.angle_gamma   90.00
#
_symmetry.space_group_name_H-M   'P 1'
#
loop_
_entity.id
_entity.type
_entity.pdbx_description
1 polymer ?
#
loop_
_entity_poly.entity_id
_entity_poly.type
_entity_poly.pdbx_seq_one_letter_code
_entity_poly.pdbx_strand_id
1 'polypeptide(L)'
;PKEWSLAQYKNLLFSADSVAQFPNWFKNTFIIACAVCVVSTAFVLMVAYATSCMRFPARKPLMNAAVIVNLFPGVLSMIAVYFILKTLNLTNTHLGLILVYSAGSGLGYLIAKGFFDTIPNSLREAAYLDGASEATIFWRVVIPMSRPIIVYTVISSFLSPWMDFVYAKLMLNAGISSQWTVAIGLYNMLDKSLINTYFGQFCAGGVLVSIPISVLFVIMQKFYVEGITGGAVKG
;
A
#
# COMPACT_ATOMS: atom_id res chain seq x y z
N PRO A 1 -2.03 -17.53 -31.41
CA PRO A 1 -2.67 -16.53 -32.26
C PRO A 1 -2.23 -16.74 -33.72
N LYS A 2 -3.14 -16.64 -34.67
CA LYS A 2 -2.81 -16.74 -36.08
C LYS A 2 -2.08 -15.50 -36.59
N GLU A 3 -2.25 -14.37 -35.90
CA GLU A 3 -1.63 -13.06 -36.19
C GLU A 3 -1.35 -12.30 -34.91
N TRP A 4 -0.21 -11.60 -34.87
CA TRP A 4 0.13 -10.70 -33.78
C TRP A 4 -0.61 -9.38 -33.97
N SER A 5 -1.43 -8.96 -32.99
CA SER A 5 -2.23 -7.73 -33.06
C SER A 5 -2.27 -7.01 -31.72
N LEU A 6 -2.21 -5.68 -31.76
CA LEU A 6 -2.43 -4.81 -30.60
C LEU A 6 -3.91 -4.41 -30.43
N ALA A 7 -4.82 -5.03 -31.17
CA ALA A 7 -6.25 -4.68 -31.15
C ALA A 7 -6.85 -4.72 -29.75
N GLN A 8 -6.47 -5.70 -28.92
CA GLN A 8 -6.98 -5.82 -27.55
C GLN A 8 -6.58 -4.64 -26.66
N TYR A 9 -5.35 -4.16 -26.81
CA TYR A 9 -4.90 -2.95 -26.11
C TYR A 9 -5.62 -1.69 -26.60
N LYS A 10 -5.79 -1.56 -27.92
CA LYS A 10 -6.53 -0.43 -28.51
C LYS A 10 -7.97 -0.41 -28.04
N ASN A 11 -8.64 -1.56 -28.06
CA ASN A 11 -10.02 -1.68 -27.59
C ASN A 11 -10.13 -1.37 -26.10
N LEU A 12 -9.21 -1.88 -25.27
CA LEU A 12 -9.22 -1.65 -23.82
C LEU A 12 -9.01 -0.18 -23.45
N LEU A 13 -8.16 0.53 -24.19
CA LEU A 13 -7.76 1.90 -23.84
C LEU A 13 -8.65 2.98 -24.49
N PHE A 14 -9.21 2.71 -25.68
CA PHE A 14 -9.81 3.76 -26.51
C PHE A 14 -11.25 3.45 -26.96
N SER A 15 -11.80 2.26 -26.64
CA SER A 15 -13.20 2.02 -26.96
C SER A 15 -14.11 2.81 -26.01
N ALA A 16 -15.19 3.40 -26.57
CA ALA A 16 -16.23 4.05 -25.79
C ALA A 16 -17.20 3.07 -25.13
N ASP A 17 -16.71 1.87 -24.75
CA ASP A 17 -17.53 0.81 -24.17
C ASP A 17 -17.86 1.16 -22.71
N SER A 18 -19.14 1.12 -22.37
CA SER A 18 -19.61 1.35 -21.00
C SER A 18 -19.18 0.26 -20.01
N VAL A 19 -18.83 -0.93 -20.50
CA VAL A 19 -18.42 -2.09 -19.69
C VAL A 19 -16.93 -2.04 -19.40
N ALA A 20 -16.09 -1.69 -20.39
CA ALA A 20 -14.64 -1.70 -20.31
C ALA A 20 -14.08 -0.30 -20.05
N GLN A 21 -14.23 0.20 -18.84
CA GLN A 21 -13.72 1.53 -18.44
C GLN A 21 -12.30 1.47 -17.85
N PHE A 22 -11.42 0.67 -18.45
CA PHE A 22 -10.06 0.42 -17.94
C PHE A 22 -9.24 1.68 -17.65
N PRO A 23 -9.24 2.75 -18.48
CA PRO A 23 -8.50 3.97 -18.17
C PRO A 23 -8.92 4.62 -16.84
N ASN A 24 -10.23 4.61 -16.53
CA ASN A 24 -10.73 5.12 -15.26
C ASN A 24 -10.30 4.23 -14.09
N TRP A 25 -10.42 2.91 -14.23
CA TRP A 25 -10.03 1.95 -13.19
C TRP A 25 -8.53 2.03 -12.87
N PHE A 26 -7.71 2.12 -13.91
CA PHE A 26 -6.26 2.27 -13.78
C PHE A 26 -5.91 3.57 -13.08
N LYS A 27 -6.48 4.70 -13.51
CA LYS A 27 -6.31 6.01 -12.89
C LYS A 27 -6.73 5.99 -11.42
N ASN A 28 -7.90 5.41 -11.10
CA ASN A 28 -8.40 5.33 -9.73
C ASN A 28 -7.43 4.55 -8.84
N THR A 29 -7.03 3.35 -9.29
CA THR A 29 -6.09 2.51 -8.54
C THR A 29 -4.76 3.21 -8.35
N PHE A 30 -4.25 3.90 -9.39
CA PHE A 30 -2.99 4.64 -9.29
C PHE A 30 -3.07 5.78 -8.28
N ILE A 31 -4.15 6.58 -8.31
CA ILE A 31 -4.36 7.66 -7.34
C ILE A 31 -4.45 7.11 -5.91
N ILE A 32 -5.26 6.05 -5.71
CA ILE A 32 -5.39 5.40 -4.40
C ILE A 32 -4.03 4.87 -3.94
N ALA A 33 -3.28 4.19 -4.81
CA ALA A 33 -1.97 3.63 -4.49
C ALA A 33 -0.94 4.71 -4.10
N CYS A 34 -0.90 5.82 -4.82
CA CYS A 34 -0.04 6.95 -4.48
C CYS A 34 -0.43 7.58 -3.13
N ALA A 35 -1.72 7.80 -2.89
CA ALA A 35 -2.20 8.35 -1.63
C ALA A 35 -1.91 7.42 -0.45
N VAL A 36 -2.20 6.13 -0.60
CA VAL A 36 -1.91 5.10 0.42
C VAL A 36 -0.40 5.02 0.66
N CYS A 37 0.42 5.03 -0.38
CA CYS A 37 1.87 5.01 -0.26
C CYS A 37 2.40 6.13 0.63
N VAL A 38 1.95 7.37 0.41
CA VAL A 38 2.38 8.53 1.19
C VAL A 38 1.85 8.46 2.63
N VAL A 39 0.53 8.25 2.79
CA VAL A 39 -0.11 8.29 4.10
C VAL A 39 0.34 7.12 4.97
N SER A 40 0.32 5.89 4.43
CA SER A 40 0.73 4.68 5.16
C SER A 40 2.21 4.73 5.55
N THR A 41 3.11 5.13 4.62
CA THR A 41 4.54 5.24 4.92
C THR A 41 4.78 6.26 6.03
N ALA A 42 4.15 7.44 5.97
CA ALA A 42 4.27 8.45 7.01
C ALA A 42 3.82 7.91 8.38
N PHE A 43 2.64 7.28 8.44
CA PHE A 43 2.12 6.68 9.68
C PHE A 43 3.03 5.57 10.22
N VAL A 44 3.45 4.64 9.38
CA VAL A 44 4.31 3.52 9.76
C VAL A 44 5.61 4.04 10.39
N LEU A 45 6.28 4.99 9.73
CA LEU A 45 7.55 5.52 10.22
C LEU A 45 7.40 6.35 11.49
N MET A 46 6.35 7.17 11.60
CA MET A 46 6.09 7.96 12.83
C MET A 46 5.75 7.06 14.01
N VAL A 47 4.87 6.05 13.83
CA VAL A 47 4.51 5.11 14.89
C VAL A 47 5.71 4.24 15.29
N ALA A 48 6.48 3.76 14.32
CA ALA A 48 7.70 3.00 14.57
C ALA A 48 8.72 3.83 15.35
N TYR A 49 8.92 5.11 14.99
CA TYR A 49 9.80 6.02 15.71
C TYR A 49 9.33 6.26 17.14
N ALA A 50 8.06 6.60 17.33
CA ALA A 50 7.51 6.83 18.68
C ALA A 50 7.66 5.58 19.56
N THR A 51 7.35 4.39 19.00
CA THR A 51 7.41 3.13 19.74
C THR A 51 8.81 2.53 19.89
N SER A 52 9.79 2.93 19.08
CA SER A 52 11.19 2.51 19.21
C SER A 52 12.00 3.52 20.04
N CYS A 53 11.89 4.79 19.71
CA CYS A 53 12.81 5.84 20.14
C CYS A 53 12.32 6.64 21.34
N MET A 54 11.00 6.84 21.48
CA MET A 54 10.44 7.66 22.55
C MET A 54 10.08 6.82 23.79
N ARG A 55 10.15 7.44 24.97
CA ARG A 55 9.76 6.81 26.25
C ARG A 55 8.44 7.39 26.73
N PHE A 56 7.37 6.58 26.71
CA PHE A 56 6.06 6.95 27.24
C PHE A 56 5.34 5.72 27.86
N PRO A 57 4.48 5.91 28.86
CA PRO A 57 3.87 4.82 29.62
C PRO A 57 3.05 3.85 28.77
N ALA A 58 2.33 4.36 27.74
CA ALA A 58 1.46 3.55 26.87
C ALA A 58 2.20 2.76 25.78
N ARG A 59 3.53 2.86 25.66
CA ARG A 59 4.31 2.17 24.61
C ARG A 59 4.07 0.67 24.57
N LYS A 60 4.25 -0.02 25.69
CA LYS A 60 4.06 -1.48 25.78
C LYS A 60 2.60 -1.90 25.59
N PRO A 61 1.61 -1.29 26.25
CA PRO A 61 0.20 -1.57 26.01
C PRO A 61 -0.22 -1.40 24.54
N LEU A 62 0.21 -0.33 23.87
CA LEU A 62 -0.11 -0.09 22.45
C LEU A 62 0.48 -1.17 21.56
N MET A 63 1.73 -1.57 21.78
CA MET A 63 2.37 -2.63 21.02
C MET A 63 1.65 -3.97 21.20
N ASN A 64 1.29 -4.33 22.42
CA ASN A 64 0.54 -5.56 22.71
C ASN A 64 -0.85 -5.53 22.09
N ALA A 65 -1.57 -4.41 22.20
CA ALA A 65 -2.89 -4.24 21.59
C ALA A 65 -2.82 -4.42 20.06
N ALA A 66 -1.81 -3.83 19.43
CA ALA A 66 -1.61 -3.98 18.01
C ALA A 66 -1.35 -5.42 17.57
N VAL A 67 -0.54 -6.17 18.31
CA VAL A 67 -0.32 -7.61 18.04
C VAL A 67 -1.64 -8.39 18.20
N ILE A 68 -2.40 -8.14 19.29
CA ILE A 68 -3.68 -8.82 19.55
C ILE A 68 -4.68 -8.53 18.43
N VAL A 69 -4.82 -7.27 18.00
CA VAL A 69 -5.73 -6.89 16.92
C VAL A 69 -5.33 -7.56 15.59
N ASN A 70 -4.03 -7.71 15.32
CA ASN A 70 -3.57 -8.40 14.11
C ASN A 70 -3.78 -9.94 14.14
N LEU A 71 -4.01 -10.53 15.31
CA LEU A 71 -4.40 -11.94 15.43
C LEU A 71 -5.88 -12.18 15.14
N PHE A 72 -6.69 -11.11 15.10
CA PHE A 72 -8.11 -11.24 14.81
C PHE A 72 -8.32 -11.59 13.33
N PRO A 73 -9.28 -12.48 12.99
CA PRO A 73 -9.52 -12.88 11.60
C PRO A 73 -9.82 -11.69 10.70
N GLY A 74 -8.97 -11.48 9.66
CA GLY A 74 -9.04 -10.31 8.79
C GLY A 74 -10.40 -10.08 8.12
N VAL A 75 -11.11 -11.16 7.75
CA VAL A 75 -12.44 -11.07 7.14
C VAL A 75 -13.46 -10.47 8.11
N LEU A 76 -13.40 -10.83 9.41
CA LEU A 76 -14.31 -10.28 10.42
C LEU A 76 -13.98 -8.81 10.70
N SER A 77 -12.69 -8.46 10.76
CA SER A 77 -12.26 -7.06 10.87
C SER A 77 -12.73 -6.23 9.68
N MET A 78 -12.66 -6.79 8.47
CA MET A 78 -13.11 -6.13 7.24
C MET A 78 -14.60 -5.78 7.29
N ILE A 79 -15.45 -6.69 7.76
CA ILE A 79 -16.88 -6.45 7.92
C ILE A 79 -17.15 -5.35 8.96
N ALA A 80 -16.47 -5.40 10.11
CA ALA A 80 -16.61 -4.37 11.15
C ALA A 80 -16.22 -2.98 10.64
N VAL A 81 -15.08 -2.87 9.96
CA VAL A 81 -14.61 -1.61 9.37
C VAL A 81 -15.57 -1.11 8.29
N TYR A 82 -16.13 -1.99 7.46
CA TYR A 82 -17.15 -1.62 6.48
C TYR A 82 -18.35 -0.93 7.14
N PHE A 83 -18.89 -1.48 8.23
CA PHE A 83 -20.03 -0.86 8.95
C PHE A 83 -19.64 0.49 9.57
N ILE A 84 -18.43 0.63 10.13
CA ILE A 84 -17.93 1.91 10.65
C ILE A 84 -17.89 2.95 9.53
N LEU A 85 -17.30 2.61 8.37
CA LEU A 85 -17.19 3.54 7.24
C LEU A 85 -18.55 3.84 6.61
N LYS A 86 -19.49 2.89 6.66
CA LYS A 86 -20.87 3.12 6.24
C LYS A 86 -21.57 4.15 7.11
N THR A 87 -21.42 4.10 8.43
CA THR A 87 -21.99 5.12 9.34
C THR A 87 -21.39 6.51 9.14
N LEU A 88 -20.11 6.56 8.66
CA LEU A 88 -19.42 7.79 8.32
C LEU A 88 -19.68 8.28 6.88
N ASN A 89 -20.54 7.58 6.11
CA ASN A 89 -20.80 7.85 4.69
C ASN A 89 -19.54 7.82 3.81
N LEU A 90 -18.56 6.97 4.16
CA LEU A 90 -17.30 6.80 3.44
C LEU A 90 -17.26 5.56 2.54
N THR A 91 -18.32 4.74 2.53
CA THR A 91 -18.47 3.66 1.53
C THR A 91 -18.71 4.25 0.15
N ASN A 92 -18.33 3.51 -0.90
CA ASN A 92 -18.38 3.94 -2.30
C ASN A 92 -17.54 5.20 -2.60
N THR A 93 -16.49 5.44 -1.81
CA THR A 93 -15.56 6.54 -2.01
C THR A 93 -14.11 6.04 -2.05
N HIS A 94 -13.26 6.67 -2.86
CA HIS A 94 -11.83 6.40 -2.86
C HIS A 94 -11.19 6.77 -1.51
N LEU A 95 -11.70 7.80 -0.83
CA LEU A 95 -11.23 8.21 0.50
C LEU A 95 -11.40 7.08 1.51
N GLY A 96 -12.55 6.39 1.51
CA GLY A 96 -12.77 5.23 2.37
C GLY A 96 -11.73 4.13 2.15
N LEU A 97 -11.40 3.81 0.90
CA LEU A 97 -10.34 2.86 0.58
C LEU A 97 -8.95 3.33 1.02
N ILE A 98 -8.61 4.60 0.80
CA ILE A 98 -7.32 5.17 1.24
C ILE A 98 -7.19 5.05 2.77
N LEU A 99 -8.22 5.38 3.52
CA LEU A 99 -8.22 5.27 4.98
C LEU A 99 -8.02 3.82 5.44
N VAL A 100 -8.74 2.88 4.83
CA VAL A 100 -8.64 1.46 5.16
C VAL A 100 -7.24 0.92 4.90
N TYR A 101 -6.70 1.13 3.70
CA TYR A 101 -5.37 0.62 3.35
C TYR A 101 -4.27 1.29 4.18
N SER A 102 -4.43 2.58 4.51
CA SER A 102 -3.46 3.28 5.34
C SER A 102 -3.51 2.83 6.80
N ALA A 103 -4.71 2.57 7.35
CA ALA A 103 -4.88 2.09 8.71
C ALA A 103 -4.49 0.61 8.86
N GLY A 104 -4.67 -0.20 7.82
CA GLY A 104 -4.36 -1.63 7.79
C GLY A 104 -2.87 -1.97 7.86
N SER A 105 -1.99 -0.98 7.93
CA SER A 105 -0.52 -1.15 7.99
C SER A 105 -0.01 -1.68 9.34
N GLY A 106 -0.87 -2.26 10.17
CA GLY A 106 -0.56 -2.64 11.56
C GLY A 106 0.70 -3.49 11.75
N LEU A 107 1.00 -4.42 10.84
CA LEU A 107 2.27 -5.16 10.89
C LEU A 107 3.45 -4.35 10.35
N GLY A 108 3.21 -3.40 9.45
CA GLY A 108 4.27 -2.59 8.85
C GLY A 108 5.04 -1.78 9.87
N TYR A 109 4.36 -1.17 10.86
CA TYR A 109 5.06 -0.42 11.89
C TYR A 109 5.83 -1.32 12.88
N LEU A 110 5.41 -2.56 13.11
CA LEU A 110 6.18 -3.53 13.91
C LEU A 110 7.50 -3.89 13.22
N ILE A 111 7.46 -4.12 11.90
CA ILE A 111 8.66 -4.38 11.09
C ILE A 111 9.58 -3.15 11.10
N ALA A 112 9.02 -1.96 10.87
CA ALA A 112 9.78 -0.71 10.89
C ALA A 112 10.36 -0.42 12.28
N LYS A 113 9.62 -0.69 13.36
CA LYS A 113 10.11 -0.60 14.72
C LYS A 113 11.28 -1.55 14.95
N GLY A 114 11.16 -2.83 14.54
CA GLY A 114 12.25 -3.79 14.65
C GLY A 114 13.53 -3.30 13.98
N PHE A 115 13.42 -2.64 12.83
CA PHE A 115 14.55 -2.01 12.17
C PHE A 115 15.12 -0.82 12.98
N PHE A 116 14.24 0.07 13.46
CA PHE A 116 14.67 1.24 14.25
C PHE A 116 15.33 0.83 15.56
N ASP A 117 14.94 -0.28 16.17
CA ASP A 117 15.57 -0.83 17.37
C ASP A 117 17.04 -1.27 17.13
N THR A 118 17.45 -1.46 15.86
CA THR A 118 18.85 -1.78 15.52
C THR A 118 19.74 -0.55 15.41
N ILE A 119 19.17 0.66 15.38
CA ILE A 119 19.92 1.91 15.31
C ILE A 119 20.55 2.19 16.68
N PRO A 120 21.89 2.40 16.79
CA PRO A 120 22.55 2.65 18.06
C PRO A 120 21.99 3.87 18.78
N ASN A 121 21.62 3.71 20.05
CA ASN A 121 21.10 4.81 20.88
C ASN A 121 22.11 5.95 21.04
N SER A 122 23.42 5.65 21.02
CA SER A 122 24.49 6.64 21.12
C SER A 122 24.40 7.76 20.07
N LEU A 123 23.92 7.45 18.86
CA LEU A 123 23.72 8.48 17.82
C LEU A 123 22.63 9.47 18.16
N ARG A 124 21.57 8.99 18.82
CA ARG A 124 20.46 9.84 19.27
C ARG A 124 20.88 10.65 20.50
N GLU A 125 21.59 10.02 21.43
CA GLU A 125 22.13 10.67 22.63
C GLU A 125 23.11 11.78 22.25
N ALA A 126 24.00 11.55 21.28
CA ALA A 126 24.89 12.60 20.78
C ALA A 126 24.09 13.77 20.17
N ALA A 127 23.07 13.48 19.35
CA ALA A 127 22.23 14.53 18.78
C ALA A 127 21.47 15.33 19.88
N TYR A 128 21.04 14.69 20.96
CA TYR A 128 20.43 15.40 22.10
C TYR A 128 21.42 16.31 22.80
N LEU A 129 22.68 15.87 22.99
CA LEU A 129 23.74 16.70 23.57
C LEU A 129 24.04 17.92 22.70
N ASP A 130 23.90 17.78 21.38
CA ASP A 130 24.02 18.89 20.40
C ASP A 130 22.76 19.79 20.38
N GLY A 131 21.75 19.54 21.23
CA GLY A 131 20.54 20.35 21.33
C GLY A 131 19.50 20.06 20.27
N ALA A 132 19.58 18.93 19.54
CA ALA A 132 18.61 18.58 18.51
C ALA A 132 17.25 18.19 19.11
N SER A 133 16.16 18.70 18.50
CA SER A 133 14.80 18.31 18.84
C SER A 133 14.47 16.90 18.34
N GLU A 134 13.45 16.25 18.91
CA GLU A 134 12.94 14.94 18.44
C GLU A 134 12.64 14.93 16.93
N ALA A 135 12.01 15.98 16.41
CA ALA A 135 11.75 16.10 14.99
C ALA A 135 13.05 16.18 14.17
N THR A 136 14.06 16.88 14.66
CA THR A 136 15.38 16.95 14.01
C THR A 136 16.06 15.59 13.99
N ILE A 137 16.03 14.87 15.11
CA ILE A 137 16.59 13.52 15.22
C ILE A 137 15.86 12.56 14.26
N PHE A 138 14.53 12.60 14.22
CA PHE A 138 13.75 11.80 13.30
C PHE A 138 14.18 12.03 11.85
N TRP A 139 14.12 13.29 11.37
CA TRP A 139 14.35 13.60 9.96
C TRP A 139 15.81 13.55 9.53
N ARG A 140 16.76 13.93 10.40
CA ARG A 140 18.17 14.07 10.03
C ARG A 140 19.05 12.90 10.45
N VAL A 141 18.60 12.08 11.42
CA VAL A 141 19.38 10.94 11.90
C VAL A 141 18.69 9.63 11.53
N VAL A 142 17.46 9.41 12.04
CA VAL A 142 16.81 8.10 11.92
C VAL A 142 16.35 7.82 10.49
N ILE A 143 15.67 8.75 9.82
CA ILE A 143 15.16 8.56 8.47
C ILE A 143 16.29 8.26 7.45
N PRO A 144 17.40 9.01 7.39
CA PRO A 144 18.48 8.69 6.46
C PRO A 144 19.13 7.31 6.68
N MET A 145 19.21 6.87 7.93
CA MET A 145 19.73 5.54 8.28
C MET A 145 18.74 4.40 7.98
N SER A 146 17.46 4.73 7.81
CA SER A 146 16.37 3.77 7.67
C SER A 146 15.94 3.55 6.23
N ARG A 147 16.77 3.88 5.25
CA ARG A 147 16.46 3.73 3.81
C ARG A 147 15.88 2.36 3.44
N PRO A 148 16.43 1.21 3.90
CA PRO A 148 15.91 -0.09 3.50
C PRO A 148 14.47 -0.32 3.96
N ILE A 149 14.12 0.07 5.19
CA ILE A 149 12.76 -0.11 5.70
C ILE A 149 11.77 0.88 5.07
N ILE A 150 12.22 2.08 4.71
CA ILE A 150 11.41 3.06 3.98
C ILE A 150 11.05 2.49 2.61
N VAL A 151 12.04 1.95 1.88
CA VAL A 151 11.83 1.31 0.56
C VAL A 151 10.83 0.16 0.67
N TYR A 152 11.00 -0.73 1.65
CA TYR A 152 10.07 -1.81 1.91
C TYR A 152 8.64 -1.29 2.14
N THR A 153 8.50 -0.27 2.99
CA THR A 153 7.18 0.29 3.32
C THR A 153 6.53 0.96 2.12
N VAL A 154 7.29 1.73 1.33
CA VAL A 154 6.82 2.36 0.09
C VAL A 154 6.33 1.33 -0.91
N ILE A 155 7.10 0.28 -1.17
CA ILE A 155 6.73 -0.79 -2.11
C ILE A 155 5.45 -1.50 -1.61
N SER A 156 5.42 -1.93 -0.36
CA SER A 156 4.28 -2.67 0.20
C SER A 156 3.00 -1.85 0.20
N SER A 157 3.08 -0.57 0.57
CA SER A 157 1.93 0.33 0.61
C SER A 157 1.40 0.66 -0.79
N PHE A 158 2.29 0.86 -1.77
CA PHE A 158 1.89 1.10 -3.15
C PHE A 158 1.25 -0.11 -3.79
N LEU A 159 1.76 -1.32 -3.52
CA LEU A 159 1.24 -2.55 -4.10
C LEU A 159 -0.14 -2.94 -3.56
N SER A 160 -0.44 -2.61 -2.30
CA SER A 160 -1.66 -3.03 -1.62
C SER A 160 -2.95 -2.79 -2.44
N PRO A 161 -3.24 -1.57 -2.95
CA PRO A 161 -4.44 -1.32 -3.75
C PRO A 161 -4.48 -2.03 -5.12
N TRP A 162 -3.33 -2.41 -5.67
CA TRP A 162 -3.25 -3.13 -6.95
C TRP A 162 -3.57 -4.61 -6.80
N MET A 163 -3.25 -5.19 -5.64
CA MET A 163 -3.41 -6.62 -5.37
C MET A 163 -4.73 -6.97 -4.68
N ASP A 164 -5.40 -5.97 -4.07
CA ASP A 164 -6.64 -6.23 -3.35
C ASP A 164 -7.87 -6.12 -4.25
N PHE A 165 -8.66 -7.18 -4.22
CA PHE A 165 -9.97 -7.24 -4.85
C PHE A 165 -11.09 -7.23 -3.80
N VAL A 166 -10.89 -7.95 -2.71
CA VAL A 166 -11.98 -8.29 -1.78
C VAL A 166 -12.46 -7.05 -1.03
N TYR A 167 -11.54 -6.30 -0.46
CA TYR A 167 -11.86 -5.06 0.26
C TYR A 167 -12.39 -3.99 -0.70
N ALA A 168 -11.72 -3.82 -1.84
CA ALA A 168 -12.16 -2.87 -2.87
C ALA A 168 -13.59 -3.18 -3.34
N LYS A 169 -13.91 -4.45 -3.59
CA LYS A 169 -15.25 -4.87 -4.02
C LYS A 169 -16.30 -4.64 -2.94
N LEU A 170 -15.98 -4.90 -1.67
CA LEU A 170 -16.87 -4.62 -0.55
C LEU A 170 -17.16 -3.13 -0.41
N MET A 171 -16.13 -2.31 -0.52
CA MET A 171 -16.21 -0.85 -0.31
C MET A 171 -16.87 -0.10 -1.46
N LEU A 172 -16.67 -0.56 -2.73
CA LEU A 172 -17.18 0.09 -3.94
C LEU A 172 -18.35 -0.69 -4.58
N ASN A 173 -19.07 -1.50 -3.81
CA ASN A 173 -20.07 -2.42 -4.33
C ASN A 173 -21.27 -1.72 -5.00
N ALA A 174 -21.72 -0.59 -4.46
CA ALA A 174 -22.85 0.19 -5.01
C ALA A 174 -22.38 1.37 -5.89
N GLY A 175 -21.08 1.48 -6.16
CA GLY A 175 -20.50 2.56 -6.96
C GLY A 175 -20.73 2.38 -8.45
N ILE A 176 -20.64 3.49 -9.17
CA ILE A 176 -20.66 3.54 -10.64
C ILE A 176 -19.38 2.86 -11.14
N SER A 177 -19.46 2.09 -12.24
CA SER A 177 -18.32 1.32 -12.78
C SER A 177 -17.06 2.19 -13.01
N SER A 178 -17.21 3.47 -13.34
CA SER A 178 -16.09 4.41 -13.48
C SER A 178 -15.31 4.69 -12.20
N GLN A 179 -15.85 4.35 -11.03
CA GLN A 179 -15.19 4.52 -9.73
C GLN A 179 -14.43 3.26 -9.25
N TRP A 180 -14.57 2.15 -9.97
CA TRP A 180 -13.93 0.91 -9.56
C TRP A 180 -12.40 0.99 -9.60
N THR A 181 -11.78 0.10 -8.83
CA THR A 181 -10.35 -0.20 -8.98
C THR A 181 -10.14 -1.12 -10.18
N VAL A 182 -8.91 -1.19 -10.66
CA VAL A 182 -8.55 -2.06 -11.78
C VAL A 182 -8.83 -3.54 -11.47
N ALA A 183 -8.63 -3.96 -10.23
CA ALA A 183 -8.92 -5.33 -9.80
C ALA A 183 -10.41 -5.68 -9.93
N ILE A 184 -11.31 -4.78 -9.51
CA ILE A 184 -12.76 -4.97 -9.66
C ILE A 184 -13.13 -4.99 -11.13
N GLY A 185 -12.64 -4.03 -11.91
CA GLY A 185 -12.98 -3.91 -13.34
C GLY A 185 -12.51 -5.11 -14.15
N LEU A 186 -11.28 -5.56 -13.98
CA LEU A 186 -10.75 -6.75 -14.65
C LEU A 186 -11.48 -8.02 -14.22
N TYR A 187 -11.77 -8.18 -12.92
CA TYR A 187 -12.54 -9.32 -12.45
C TYR A 187 -13.94 -9.36 -13.10
N ASN A 188 -14.60 -8.22 -13.24
CA ASN A 188 -15.92 -8.14 -13.87
C ASN A 188 -15.92 -8.59 -15.34
N MET A 189 -14.81 -8.42 -16.06
CA MET A 189 -14.64 -8.94 -17.43
C MET A 189 -14.64 -10.46 -17.50
N LEU A 190 -14.40 -11.16 -16.38
CA LEU A 190 -14.44 -12.62 -16.28
C LEU A 190 -15.83 -13.17 -15.94
N ASP A 191 -16.85 -12.31 -15.82
CA ASP A 191 -18.23 -12.76 -15.62
C ASP A 191 -18.64 -13.69 -16.76
N LYS A 192 -19.46 -14.71 -16.46
CA LYS A 192 -19.90 -15.75 -17.42
C LYS A 192 -20.52 -15.17 -18.69
N SER A 193 -21.17 -14.03 -18.59
CA SER A 193 -21.80 -13.34 -19.74
C SER A 193 -20.80 -12.54 -20.58
N LEU A 194 -19.67 -12.15 -20.02
CA LEU A 194 -18.70 -11.22 -20.61
C LEU A 194 -17.38 -11.89 -21.04
N ILE A 195 -17.02 -13.02 -20.44
CA ILE A 195 -15.70 -13.64 -20.60
C ILE A 195 -15.35 -13.94 -22.07
N ASN A 196 -16.29 -14.39 -22.87
CA ASN A 196 -16.03 -14.70 -24.28
C ASN A 196 -15.68 -13.46 -25.12
N THR A 197 -16.17 -12.28 -24.72
CA THR A 197 -15.94 -11.00 -25.41
C THR A 197 -14.70 -10.30 -24.89
N TYR A 198 -14.50 -10.30 -23.56
CA TYR A 198 -13.51 -9.45 -22.90
C TYR A 198 -12.25 -10.18 -22.43
N PHE A 199 -12.13 -11.49 -22.59
CA PHE A 199 -10.95 -12.24 -22.13
C PHE A 199 -9.62 -11.69 -22.68
N GLY A 200 -9.59 -11.35 -23.97
CA GLY A 200 -8.39 -10.75 -24.59
C GLY A 200 -8.03 -9.38 -23.99
N GLN A 201 -9.04 -8.56 -23.69
CA GLN A 201 -8.87 -7.28 -23.03
C GLN A 201 -8.46 -7.44 -21.56
N PHE A 202 -8.99 -8.43 -20.85
CA PHE A 202 -8.56 -8.81 -19.50
C PHE A 202 -7.07 -9.14 -19.47
N CYS A 203 -6.59 -9.98 -20.41
CA CYS A 203 -5.16 -10.31 -20.50
C CYS A 203 -4.30 -9.07 -20.80
N ALA A 204 -4.75 -8.21 -21.73
CA ALA A 204 -4.07 -6.95 -22.03
C ALA A 204 -4.03 -6.02 -20.81
N GLY A 205 -5.12 -5.94 -20.05
CA GLY A 205 -5.21 -5.18 -18.80
C GLY A 205 -4.23 -5.67 -17.75
N GLY A 206 -4.09 -6.98 -17.58
CA GLY A 206 -3.11 -7.58 -16.67
C GLY A 206 -1.67 -7.18 -17.00
N VAL A 207 -1.31 -7.14 -18.29
CA VAL A 207 0.00 -6.66 -18.73
C VAL A 207 0.18 -5.17 -18.40
N LEU A 208 -0.81 -4.33 -18.67
CA LEU A 208 -0.73 -2.89 -18.35
C LEU A 208 -0.61 -2.63 -16.85
N VAL A 209 -1.30 -3.40 -16.02
CA VAL A 209 -1.22 -3.32 -14.55
C VAL A 209 0.17 -3.68 -14.04
N SER A 210 0.86 -4.60 -14.69
CA SER A 210 2.22 -4.97 -14.28
C SER A 210 3.26 -3.86 -14.48
N ILE A 211 3.00 -2.88 -15.37
CA ILE A 211 3.95 -1.81 -15.69
C ILE A 211 4.28 -0.93 -14.48
N PRO A 212 3.33 -0.24 -13.80
CA PRO A 212 3.65 0.60 -12.66
C PRO A 212 4.30 -0.18 -11.51
N ILE A 213 3.90 -1.43 -11.32
CA ILE A 213 4.47 -2.33 -10.31
C ILE A 213 5.94 -2.62 -10.63
N SER A 214 6.22 -3.03 -11.87
CA SER A 214 7.57 -3.35 -12.33
C SER A 214 8.47 -2.12 -12.31
N VAL A 215 7.97 -0.95 -12.74
CA VAL A 215 8.72 0.31 -12.71
C VAL A 215 9.10 0.67 -11.28
N LEU A 216 8.15 0.61 -10.33
CA LEU A 216 8.44 0.86 -8.93
C LEU A 216 9.51 -0.10 -8.39
N PHE A 217 9.37 -1.40 -8.69
CA PHE A 217 10.33 -2.41 -8.25
C PHE A 217 11.73 -2.14 -8.79
N VAL A 218 11.86 -1.86 -10.10
CA VAL A 218 13.17 -1.57 -10.73
C VAL A 218 13.82 -0.32 -10.12
N ILE A 219 13.04 0.72 -9.83
CA ILE A 219 13.56 1.94 -9.18
C ILE A 219 14.04 1.64 -7.75
N MET A 220 13.30 0.81 -7.02
CA MET A 220 13.54 0.56 -5.60
C MET A 220 14.55 -0.56 -5.32
N GLN A 221 14.78 -1.49 -6.26
CA GLN A 221 15.64 -2.68 -6.06
C GLN A 221 17.06 -2.34 -5.59
N LYS A 222 17.65 -1.25 -6.08
CA LYS A 222 19.00 -0.83 -5.69
C LYS A 222 19.11 -0.53 -4.18
N PHE A 223 18.09 0.10 -3.62
CA PHE A 223 18.05 0.44 -2.20
C PHE A 223 17.78 -0.79 -1.31
N TYR A 224 17.05 -1.78 -1.86
CA TYR A 224 16.79 -3.04 -1.18
C TYR A 224 18.07 -3.89 -1.06
N VAL A 225 18.83 -4.00 -2.14
CA VAL A 225 20.10 -4.73 -2.17
C VAL A 225 21.15 -4.10 -1.25
N GLU A 226 21.33 -2.76 -1.29
CA GLU A 226 22.23 -2.05 -0.39
C GLU A 226 21.91 -2.27 1.10
N GLY A 227 20.61 -2.37 1.44
CA GLY A 227 20.17 -2.60 2.81
C GLY A 227 20.49 -4.01 3.33
N ILE A 228 20.40 -5.03 2.48
CA ILE A 228 20.69 -6.42 2.85
C ILE A 228 22.21 -6.64 2.95
N THR A 229 22.97 -6.13 1.98
CA THR A 229 24.43 -6.32 1.93
C THR A 229 25.15 -5.51 3.00
N GLY A 230 24.68 -4.30 3.33
CA GLY A 230 25.23 -3.46 4.40
C GLY A 230 25.07 -4.07 5.80
N GLY A 231 24.08 -4.92 6.01
CA GLY A 231 23.89 -5.70 7.26
C GLY A 231 24.74 -6.96 7.34
N ALA A 232 25.12 -7.54 6.19
CA ALA A 232 25.87 -8.81 6.13
C ALA A 232 27.41 -8.63 6.27
N VAL A 233 27.93 -7.43 6.10
CA VAL A 233 29.40 -7.14 6.14
C VAL A 233 29.89 -6.76 7.55
N LYS A 234 29.05 -6.78 8.57
CA LYS A 234 29.41 -6.57 9.97
C LYS A 234 29.43 -7.89 10.79
N GLY A 235 29.97 -8.92 10.17
CA GLY A 235 30.36 -10.15 10.84
C GLY A 235 31.88 -10.27 10.89
#